data_f5f080fb2aa1f0ca914f3550a9026b32
#
_entry.id   f5f080fb2aa1f0ca914f3550a9026b32
#
_cell.length_a   1.000
_cell.length_b   1.000
_cell.length_c   1.000
_cell.angle_alpha   90.00
_cell.angle_beta   90.00
_cell.angle_gamma   90.00
#
_symmetry.space_group_name_H-M   'P 1'
#
loop_
_entity.id
_entity.type
_entity.pdbx_description
1 polymer ?
#
loop_
_entity_poly.entity_id
_entity_poly.type
_entity_poly.pdbx_seq_one_letter_code
_entity_poly.pdbx_strand_id
1 'polypeptide(L)'
;MKMKKIIILALALLSMAQVWAKEPVTRFREKLFDNKSKYVTVVAHRGDWRNSPENSMQAFRNCLEMGVDMIEIDVRKTKDNELVIIHDATVDRTTNGKGKVADLTLDEIRKLRLRAGHGVVTRHGIPTLEEVLNLCKGKVLINVDKGYDYFDQMYQLLVKTGTLDQVVIKGGHSYEKVKAQNGKVLDEVIYMPIVNLNNKDAEAQLDGWLAAKPVAIECCISKYTPEV
;
A
#
# COMPACT_ATOMS: atom_id res chain seq x y z
N MET A 1 -31.87 -41.22 10.99
CA MET A 1 -31.16 -41.12 9.70
C MET A 1 -31.45 -39.84 8.93
N LYS A 2 -32.70 -39.32 8.88
CA LYS A 2 -33.08 -38.08 8.16
C LYS A 2 -32.42 -36.82 8.73
N MET A 3 -32.36 -36.63 10.05
CA MET A 3 -31.74 -35.45 10.69
C MET A 3 -30.23 -35.30 10.41
N LYS A 4 -29.45 -36.39 10.46
CA LYS A 4 -28.03 -36.35 10.14
C LYS A 4 -27.76 -35.92 8.69
N LYS A 5 -28.58 -36.32 7.73
CA LYS A 5 -28.47 -35.90 6.33
C LYS A 5 -28.80 -34.43 6.13
N ILE A 6 -29.76 -33.89 6.88
CA ILE A 6 -30.16 -32.47 6.82
C ILE A 6 -28.99 -31.58 7.41
N ILE A 7 -28.37 -32.01 8.51
CA ILE A 7 -27.25 -31.29 9.13
C ILE A 7 -26.03 -31.29 8.19
N ILE A 8 -25.71 -32.43 7.56
CA ILE A 8 -24.59 -32.50 6.60
C ILE A 8 -24.87 -31.64 5.37
N LEU A 9 -26.10 -31.60 4.86
CA LEU A 9 -26.47 -30.74 3.73
C LEU A 9 -26.41 -29.25 4.10
N ALA A 10 -26.86 -28.88 5.30
CA ALA A 10 -26.77 -27.51 5.80
C ALA A 10 -25.30 -27.05 6.00
N LEU A 11 -24.43 -27.91 6.53
CA LEU A 11 -23.00 -27.63 6.67
C LEU A 11 -22.30 -27.53 5.31
N ALA A 12 -22.68 -28.38 4.33
CA ALA A 12 -22.17 -28.30 2.97
C ALA A 12 -22.61 -27.02 2.25
N LEU A 13 -23.86 -26.58 2.45
CA LEU A 13 -24.37 -25.31 1.91
C LEU A 13 -23.74 -24.09 2.56
N LEU A 14 -23.46 -24.13 3.89
CA LEU A 14 -22.72 -23.07 4.58
C LEU A 14 -21.26 -22.99 4.08
N SER A 15 -20.61 -24.14 3.87
CA SER A 15 -19.23 -24.15 3.33
C SER A 15 -19.17 -23.67 1.87
N MET A 16 -20.16 -24.01 1.06
CA MET A 16 -20.28 -23.48 -0.30
C MET A 16 -20.58 -21.98 -0.34
N ALA A 17 -21.41 -21.47 0.57
CA ALA A 17 -21.68 -20.03 0.67
C ALA A 17 -20.43 -19.23 1.04
N GLN A 18 -19.51 -19.79 1.84
CA GLN A 18 -18.23 -19.15 2.15
C GLN A 18 -17.26 -19.14 0.97
N VAL A 19 -17.35 -20.12 0.06
CA VAL A 19 -16.51 -20.18 -1.15
C VAL A 19 -16.94 -19.15 -2.21
N TRP A 20 -18.17 -18.63 -2.15
CA TRP A 20 -18.73 -17.71 -3.15
C TRP A 20 -18.67 -16.23 -2.76
N ALA A 21 -18.35 -15.90 -1.51
CA ALA A 21 -18.14 -14.51 -1.13
C ALA A 21 -16.74 -14.08 -1.63
N LYS A 22 -16.70 -13.28 -2.70
CA LYS A 22 -15.44 -12.66 -3.16
C LYS A 22 -14.78 -11.95 -1.98
N GLU A 23 -13.46 -12.14 -1.83
CA GLU A 23 -12.70 -11.38 -0.84
C GLU A 23 -12.94 -9.86 -1.04
N PRO A 24 -13.02 -9.06 0.02
CA PRO A 24 -13.28 -7.62 -0.08
C PRO A 24 -12.35 -6.92 -1.07
N VAL A 25 -11.07 -7.28 -1.07
CA VAL A 25 -10.05 -6.71 -1.96
C VAL A 25 -10.37 -6.95 -3.45
N THR A 26 -10.94 -8.10 -3.81
CA THR A 26 -11.33 -8.39 -5.20
C THR A 26 -12.35 -7.37 -5.71
N ARG A 27 -13.33 -7.02 -4.87
CA ARG A 27 -14.34 -6.01 -5.21
C ARG A 27 -13.72 -4.61 -5.38
N PHE A 28 -12.77 -4.24 -4.53
CA PHE A 28 -12.07 -2.95 -4.63
C PHE A 28 -11.20 -2.91 -5.89
N ARG A 29 -10.51 -4.00 -6.18
CA ARG A 29 -9.70 -4.14 -7.39
C ARG A 29 -10.54 -4.05 -8.67
N GLU A 30 -11.68 -4.74 -8.72
CA GLU A 30 -12.62 -4.65 -9.87
C GLU A 30 -13.05 -3.20 -10.13
N LYS A 31 -13.36 -2.42 -9.09
CA LYS A 31 -13.71 -1.00 -9.21
C LYS A 31 -12.54 -0.14 -9.68
N LEU A 32 -11.32 -0.43 -9.21
CA LEU A 32 -10.11 0.30 -9.60
C LEU A 32 -9.81 0.10 -11.10
N PHE A 33 -10.05 -1.10 -11.64
CA PHE A 33 -9.81 -1.43 -13.05
C PHE A 33 -10.99 -1.12 -13.99
N ASP A 34 -12.15 -0.75 -13.47
CA ASP A 34 -13.30 -0.36 -14.29
C ASP A 34 -13.22 1.12 -14.70
N ASN A 35 -12.73 1.36 -15.92
CA ASN A 35 -12.59 2.71 -16.47
C ASN A 35 -13.92 3.44 -16.76
N LYS A 36 -15.06 2.76 -16.59
CA LYS A 36 -16.41 3.35 -16.69
C LYS A 36 -17.04 3.60 -15.32
N SER A 37 -16.37 3.13 -14.25
CA SER A 37 -16.85 3.30 -12.89
C SER A 37 -16.93 4.78 -12.52
N LYS A 38 -18.05 5.18 -11.90
CA LYS A 38 -18.21 6.48 -11.22
C LYS A 38 -17.85 6.39 -9.74
N TYR A 39 -17.34 5.26 -9.29
CA TYR A 39 -16.94 5.04 -7.92
C TYR A 39 -15.69 5.83 -7.57
N VAL A 40 -15.71 6.51 -6.43
CA VAL A 40 -14.54 7.21 -5.89
C VAL A 40 -13.87 6.29 -4.87
N THR A 41 -12.64 5.86 -5.18
CA THR A 41 -11.83 5.05 -4.27
C THR A 41 -11.37 5.88 -3.08
N VAL A 42 -11.67 5.42 -1.87
CA VAL A 42 -11.25 6.07 -0.62
C VAL A 42 -9.89 5.51 -0.21
N VAL A 43 -8.87 6.38 -0.17
CA VAL A 43 -7.50 6.03 0.20
C VAL A 43 -7.17 6.64 1.58
N ALA A 44 -6.83 5.79 2.55
CA ALA A 44 -6.39 6.23 3.88
C ALA A 44 -4.89 6.49 3.88
N HIS A 45 -4.48 7.77 3.82
CA HIS A 45 -3.08 8.21 3.81
C HIS A 45 -2.40 7.89 5.15
N ARG A 46 -1.39 7.01 5.14
CA ARG A 46 -0.67 6.48 6.31
C ARG A 46 -1.58 5.79 7.35
N GLY A 47 -2.73 5.27 6.89
CA GLY A 47 -3.75 4.68 7.75
C GLY A 47 -4.58 5.71 8.52
N ASP A 48 -5.24 5.29 9.61
CA ASP A 48 -6.03 6.16 10.50
C ASP A 48 -5.12 6.93 11.48
N TRP A 49 -4.35 7.88 10.95
CA TRP A 49 -3.38 8.66 11.71
C TRP A 49 -4.01 9.64 12.70
N ARG A 50 -5.31 9.85 12.66
CA ARG A 50 -6.03 10.72 13.60
C ARG A 50 -6.25 10.04 14.95
N ASN A 51 -6.54 8.74 14.94
CA ASN A 51 -6.84 7.97 16.15
C ASN A 51 -5.67 7.06 16.59
N SER A 52 -4.66 6.88 15.74
CA SER A 52 -3.48 6.05 16.02
C SER A 52 -2.23 6.70 15.39
N PRO A 53 -1.00 6.33 15.80
CA PRO A 53 0.19 6.81 15.11
C PRO A 53 0.15 6.49 13.62
N GLU A 54 0.57 7.45 12.77
CA GLU A 54 0.72 7.23 11.33
C GLU A 54 1.59 5.99 11.04
N ASN A 55 1.28 5.27 9.97
CA ASN A 55 2.04 4.09 9.55
C ASN A 55 2.18 2.99 10.64
N SER A 56 1.22 2.89 11.57
CA SER A 56 1.21 1.85 12.61
C SER A 56 0.25 0.71 12.26
N MET A 57 0.53 -0.48 12.80
CA MET A 57 -0.39 -1.62 12.67
C MET A 57 -1.80 -1.33 13.21
N GLN A 58 -1.92 -0.45 14.24
CA GLN A 58 -3.22 -0.07 14.78
C GLN A 58 -3.97 0.84 13.81
N ALA A 59 -3.29 1.81 13.19
CA ALA A 59 -3.89 2.68 12.17
C ALA A 59 -4.44 1.86 11.00
N PHE A 60 -3.73 0.81 10.60
CA PHE A 60 -4.20 -0.09 9.52
C PHE A 60 -5.38 -0.97 9.96
N ARG A 61 -5.40 -1.49 11.19
CA ARG A 61 -6.56 -2.22 11.72
C ARG A 61 -7.82 -1.35 11.74
N ASN A 62 -7.69 -0.11 12.20
CA ASN A 62 -8.81 0.84 12.21
C ASN A 62 -9.35 1.06 10.78
N CYS A 63 -8.47 1.18 9.78
CA CYS A 63 -8.88 1.29 8.37
C CYS A 63 -9.63 0.06 7.87
N LEU A 64 -9.19 -1.15 8.25
CA LEU A 64 -9.89 -2.39 7.91
C LEU A 64 -11.30 -2.43 8.54
N GLU A 65 -11.44 -1.98 9.79
CA GLU A 65 -12.72 -1.90 10.49
C GLU A 65 -13.65 -0.86 9.87
N MET A 66 -13.11 0.29 9.43
CA MET A 66 -13.86 1.33 8.70
C MET A 66 -14.27 0.90 7.28
N GLY A 67 -13.65 -0.13 6.72
CA GLY A 67 -13.95 -0.62 5.37
C GLY A 67 -13.49 0.32 4.26
N VAL A 68 -12.35 1.00 4.42
CA VAL A 68 -11.74 1.80 3.35
C VAL A 68 -11.33 0.92 2.17
N ASP A 69 -11.29 1.48 0.97
CA ASP A 69 -10.95 0.71 -0.24
C ASP A 69 -9.44 0.44 -0.37
N MET A 70 -8.62 1.38 0.10
CA MET A 70 -7.17 1.35 -0.03
C MET A 70 -6.50 2.01 1.17
N ILE A 71 -5.38 1.45 1.62
CA ILE A 71 -4.50 2.05 2.62
C ILE A 71 -3.21 2.45 1.93
N GLU A 72 -2.79 3.70 2.09
CA GLU A 72 -1.48 4.16 1.64
C GLU A 72 -0.48 4.00 2.77
N ILE A 73 0.74 3.55 2.43
CA ILE A 73 1.85 3.29 3.34
C ILE A 73 3.17 3.74 2.74
N ASP A 74 4.13 4.12 3.59
CA ASP A 74 5.46 4.59 3.20
C ASP A 74 6.53 3.56 3.53
N VAL A 75 7.33 3.14 2.55
CA VAL A 75 8.39 2.14 2.75
C VAL A 75 9.76 2.80 2.85
N ARG A 76 10.57 2.32 3.81
CA ARG A 76 12.00 2.61 3.95
C ARG A 76 12.77 1.32 4.20
N LYS A 77 14.08 1.36 3.93
CA LYS A 77 14.98 0.24 4.14
C LYS A 77 15.93 0.50 5.30
N THR A 78 16.06 -0.48 6.20
CA THR A 78 16.99 -0.47 7.33
C THR A 78 18.42 -0.78 6.90
N LYS A 79 19.37 -0.64 7.83
CA LYS A 79 20.79 -0.97 7.64
C LYS A 79 21.02 -2.43 7.24
N ASP A 80 20.25 -3.33 7.80
CA ASP A 80 20.28 -4.78 7.54
C ASP A 80 19.32 -5.24 6.45
N ASN A 81 18.90 -4.29 5.56
CA ASN A 81 18.08 -4.50 4.37
C ASN A 81 16.63 -4.94 4.62
N GLU A 82 16.07 -4.73 5.80
CA GLU A 82 14.66 -4.97 6.06
C GLU A 82 13.78 -3.80 5.60
N LEU A 83 12.60 -4.08 5.04
CA LEU A 83 11.64 -3.05 4.64
C LEU A 83 10.69 -2.75 5.79
N VAL A 84 10.69 -1.50 6.25
CA VAL A 84 9.87 -0.99 7.36
C VAL A 84 8.95 0.13 6.90
N ILE A 85 7.85 0.35 7.63
CA ILE A 85 6.83 1.32 7.27
C ILE A 85 7.01 2.59 8.09
N ILE A 86 7.56 3.61 7.45
CA ILE A 86 7.81 4.93 8.02
C ILE A 86 8.01 5.97 6.90
N HIS A 87 7.41 7.14 7.04
CA HIS A 87 7.48 8.18 5.99
C HIS A 87 8.86 8.83 5.86
N ASP A 88 9.40 9.35 6.97
CA ASP A 88 10.62 10.15 6.96
C ASP A 88 11.87 9.28 6.78
N ALA A 89 12.93 9.86 6.28
CA ALA A 89 14.24 9.20 6.23
C ALA A 89 14.87 9.02 7.62
N THR A 90 14.33 9.68 8.64
CA THR A 90 14.76 9.58 10.05
C THR A 90 13.60 9.13 10.93
N VAL A 91 13.92 8.56 12.07
CA VAL A 91 12.91 8.13 13.06
C VAL A 91 12.46 9.26 14.00
N ASP A 92 13.05 10.44 13.88
CA ASP A 92 13.02 11.53 14.86
C ASP A 92 11.62 12.10 15.13
N ARG A 93 10.84 12.35 14.08
CA ARG A 93 9.52 13.00 14.18
C ARG A 93 8.47 12.06 14.77
N THR A 94 8.46 10.84 14.28
CA THR A 94 7.36 9.90 14.56
C THR A 94 7.65 8.90 15.67
N THR A 95 8.89 8.91 16.26
CA THR A 95 9.24 7.96 17.33
C THR A 95 9.92 8.66 18.52
N ASN A 96 10.17 7.87 19.57
CA ASN A 96 10.99 8.27 20.71
C ASN A 96 12.51 8.15 20.47
N GLY A 97 12.94 7.72 19.27
CA GLY A 97 14.34 7.59 18.88
C GLY A 97 14.87 8.75 18.06
N LYS A 98 16.10 8.60 17.58
CA LYS A 98 16.84 9.53 16.76
C LYS A 98 17.67 8.82 15.71
N GLY A 99 17.91 9.45 14.55
CA GLY A 99 18.80 8.96 13.52
C GLY A 99 18.08 8.53 12.24
N LYS A 100 18.89 8.17 11.24
CA LYS A 100 18.36 7.73 9.94
C LYS A 100 17.91 6.28 10.01
N VAL A 101 16.81 5.96 9.34
CA VAL A 101 16.31 4.58 9.21
C VAL A 101 17.36 3.66 8.59
N ALA A 102 18.07 4.15 7.58
CA ALA A 102 19.12 3.40 6.89
C ALA A 102 20.38 3.11 7.74
N ASP A 103 20.56 3.76 8.88
CA ASP A 103 21.68 3.55 9.79
C ASP A 103 21.31 2.60 10.96
N LEU A 104 20.02 2.24 11.10
CA LEU A 104 19.48 1.38 12.15
C LEU A 104 19.15 -0.01 11.61
N THR A 105 19.46 -1.04 12.39
CA THR A 105 19.01 -2.41 12.14
C THR A 105 17.55 -2.57 12.49
N LEU A 106 16.89 -3.64 11.99
CA LEU A 106 15.50 -3.95 12.38
C LEU A 106 15.35 -4.13 13.89
N ASP A 107 16.33 -4.77 14.55
CA ASP A 107 16.31 -4.96 16.01
C ASP A 107 16.37 -3.62 16.78
N GLU A 108 17.09 -2.63 16.26
CA GLU A 108 17.11 -1.28 16.83
C GLU A 108 15.79 -0.55 16.57
N ILE A 109 15.24 -0.65 15.36
CA ILE A 109 13.92 -0.12 14.99
C ILE A 109 12.81 -0.70 15.89
N ARG A 110 12.82 -1.99 16.19
CA ARG A 110 11.82 -2.65 17.04
C ARG A 110 11.80 -2.17 18.49
N LYS A 111 12.87 -1.56 18.97
CA LYS A 111 12.93 -0.94 20.31
C LYS A 111 12.24 0.42 20.37
N LEU A 112 12.06 1.05 19.21
CA LEU A 112 11.41 2.35 19.12
C LEU A 112 9.90 2.26 19.33
N ARG A 113 9.33 3.38 19.79
CA ARG A 113 7.87 3.52 19.97
C ARG A 113 7.39 4.76 19.23
N LEU A 114 6.32 4.55 18.46
CA LEU A 114 5.69 5.60 17.67
C LEU A 114 5.02 6.64 18.56
N ARG A 115 5.02 7.88 18.10
CA ARG A 115 4.27 8.99 18.70
C ARG A 115 2.92 9.13 18.01
N ALA A 116 1.89 9.42 18.79
CA ALA A 116 0.62 9.90 18.26
C ALA A 116 0.77 11.31 17.66
N GLY A 117 -0.19 11.76 16.85
CA GLY A 117 -0.14 13.06 16.18
C GLY A 117 0.08 14.27 17.08
N HIS A 118 -0.30 14.17 18.36
CA HIS A 118 -0.06 15.18 19.41
C HIS A 118 1.27 15.00 20.16
N GLY A 119 2.17 14.13 19.70
CA GLY A 119 3.54 13.98 20.20
C GLY A 119 3.73 12.99 21.36
N VAL A 120 2.66 12.42 21.92
CA VAL A 120 2.73 11.43 23.02
C VAL A 120 3.27 10.11 22.51
N VAL A 121 4.28 9.55 23.18
CA VAL A 121 4.83 8.23 22.89
C VAL A 121 3.80 7.16 23.27
N THR A 122 3.53 6.27 22.33
CA THR A 122 2.55 5.18 22.47
C THR A 122 3.26 3.84 22.71
N ARG A 123 2.48 2.76 22.84
CA ARG A 123 3.01 1.38 22.88
C ARG A 123 3.30 0.80 21.50
N HIS A 124 2.91 1.47 20.42
CA HIS A 124 3.03 0.96 19.06
C HIS A 124 4.46 1.13 18.53
N GLY A 125 4.97 0.11 17.84
CA GLY A 125 6.26 0.12 17.14
C GLY A 125 6.09 0.37 15.64
N ILE A 126 7.21 0.55 14.94
CA ILE A 126 7.29 0.61 13.48
C ILE A 126 7.11 -0.81 12.93
N PRO A 127 6.13 -1.07 12.06
CA PRO A 127 5.96 -2.39 11.47
C PRO A 127 6.91 -2.62 10.28
N THR A 128 7.15 -3.88 9.94
CA THR A 128 7.76 -4.25 8.67
C THR A 128 6.71 -4.26 7.56
N LEU A 129 7.16 -4.16 6.30
CA LEU A 129 6.28 -4.32 5.14
C LEU A 129 5.59 -5.69 5.15
N GLU A 130 6.32 -6.76 5.47
CA GLU A 130 5.75 -8.11 5.53
C GLU A 130 4.62 -8.24 6.56
N GLU A 131 4.76 -7.63 7.74
CA GLU A 131 3.71 -7.61 8.76
C GLU A 131 2.44 -6.91 8.25
N VAL A 132 2.59 -5.79 7.52
CA VAL A 132 1.45 -5.04 6.95
C VAL A 132 0.79 -5.82 5.81
N LEU A 133 1.58 -6.40 4.90
CA LEU A 133 1.07 -7.22 3.81
C LEU A 133 0.21 -8.39 4.35
N ASN A 134 0.72 -9.10 5.36
CA ASN A 134 0.00 -10.21 5.99
C ASN A 134 -1.29 -9.75 6.71
N LEU A 135 -1.28 -8.58 7.37
CA LEU A 135 -2.49 -8.02 7.98
C LEU A 135 -3.58 -7.72 6.96
N CYS A 136 -3.19 -7.13 5.83
CA CYS A 136 -4.09 -6.59 4.82
C CYS A 136 -4.51 -7.61 3.74
N LYS A 137 -3.86 -8.78 3.70
CA LYS A 137 -4.11 -9.81 2.67
C LYS A 137 -5.59 -10.15 2.52
N GLY A 138 -6.10 -10.06 1.29
CA GLY A 138 -7.48 -10.35 0.93
C GLY A 138 -8.51 -9.31 1.40
N LYS A 139 -8.11 -8.25 2.13
CA LYS A 139 -9.04 -7.35 2.82
C LYS A 139 -9.15 -5.98 2.19
N VAL A 140 -8.04 -5.41 1.73
CA VAL A 140 -7.94 -4.01 1.28
C VAL A 140 -6.84 -3.87 0.24
N LEU A 141 -6.95 -2.90 -0.68
CA LEU A 141 -5.84 -2.52 -1.54
C LEU A 141 -4.76 -1.79 -0.73
N ILE A 142 -3.51 -1.92 -1.13
CA ILE A 142 -2.39 -1.23 -0.50
C ILE A 142 -1.67 -0.37 -1.54
N ASN A 143 -1.50 0.92 -1.27
CA ASN A 143 -0.73 1.85 -2.08
C ASN A 143 0.61 2.09 -1.40
N VAL A 144 1.71 1.67 -2.04
CA VAL A 144 3.06 1.72 -1.46
C VAL A 144 3.82 2.89 -2.04
N ASP A 145 3.95 3.97 -1.25
CA ASP A 145 4.82 5.09 -1.58
C ASP A 145 6.29 4.73 -1.40
N LYS A 146 7.16 5.24 -2.31
CA LYS A 146 8.60 4.92 -2.37
C LYS A 146 8.91 3.44 -2.66
N GLY A 147 7.88 2.64 -2.98
CA GLY A 147 8.04 1.20 -3.21
C GLY A 147 8.95 0.89 -4.40
N TYR A 148 8.93 1.72 -5.44
CA TYR A 148 9.77 1.51 -6.61
C TYR A 148 11.27 1.60 -6.30
N ASP A 149 11.68 2.37 -5.30
CA ASP A 149 13.10 2.48 -4.88
C ASP A 149 13.67 1.13 -4.38
N TYR A 150 12.78 0.21 -4.01
CA TYR A 150 13.12 -1.13 -3.49
C TYR A 150 12.40 -2.23 -4.26
N PHE A 151 12.18 -2.03 -5.57
CA PHE A 151 11.28 -2.82 -6.39
C PHE A 151 11.53 -4.33 -6.31
N ASP A 152 12.77 -4.78 -6.52
CA ASP A 152 13.11 -6.21 -6.52
C ASP A 152 12.79 -6.89 -5.18
N GLN A 153 13.19 -6.26 -4.08
CA GLN A 153 12.96 -6.77 -2.74
C GLN A 153 11.47 -6.76 -2.40
N MET A 154 10.77 -5.70 -2.77
CA MET A 154 9.32 -5.59 -2.57
C MET A 154 8.58 -6.66 -3.39
N TYR A 155 8.92 -6.83 -4.67
CA TYR A 155 8.32 -7.86 -5.52
C TYR A 155 8.44 -9.26 -4.89
N GLN A 156 9.63 -9.62 -4.37
CA GLN A 156 9.82 -10.90 -3.69
C GLN A 156 8.91 -11.04 -2.45
N LEU A 157 8.71 -9.98 -1.68
CA LEU A 157 7.78 -10.00 -0.55
C LEU A 157 6.33 -10.13 -0.99
N LEU A 158 5.90 -9.47 -2.07
CA LEU A 158 4.56 -9.59 -2.62
C LEU A 158 4.26 -11.01 -3.08
N VAL A 159 5.20 -11.64 -3.77
CA VAL A 159 5.10 -13.05 -4.17
C VAL A 159 5.02 -13.96 -2.94
N LYS A 160 5.94 -13.79 -1.98
CA LYS A 160 6.00 -14.58 -0.73
C LYS A 160 4.70 -14.51 0.06
N THR A 161 4.12 -13.33 0.19
CA THR A 161 2.89 -13.10 0.96
C THR A 161 1.62 -13.42 0.17
N GLY A 162 1.72 -13.55 -1.16
CA GLY A 162 0.57 -13.72 -2.06
C GLY A 162 -0.33 -12.49 -2.08
N THR A 163 0.28 -11.29 -2.17
CA THR A 163 -0.43 -10.00 -2.20
C THR A 163 -0.13 -9.18 -3.48
N LEU A 164 0.45 -9.83 -4.48
CA LEU A 164 0.92 -9.17 -5.71
C LEU A 164 -0.21 -8.43 -6.45
N ASP A 165 -1.41 -8.98 -6.46
CA ASP A 165 -2.57 -8.45 -7.17
C ASP A 165 -3.37 -7.39 -6.39
N GLN A 166 -2.98 -7.10 -5.15
CA GLN A 166 -3.65 -6.10 -4.30
C GLN A 166 -2.76 -4.90 -3.93
N VAL A 167 -1.50 -4.89 -4.38
CA VAL A 167 -0.56 -3.83 -4.05
C VAL A 167 -0.31 -2.94 -5.26
N VAL A 168 -0.51 -1.63 -5.08
CA VAL A 168 -0.19 -0.57 -6.02
C VAL A 168 1.18 0.00 -5.67
N ILE A 169 2.14 -0.14 -6.58
CA ILE A 169 3.51 0.37 -6.39
C ILE A 169 3.63 1.73 -7.04
N LYS A 170 4.02 2.75 -6.28
CA LYS A 170 4.25 4.10 -6.81
C LYS A 170 5.71 4.34 -7.20
N GLY A 171 5.90 5.14 -8.27
CA GLY A 171 7.23 5.61 -8.66
C GLY A 171 7.18 6.81 -9.61
N GLY A 172 8.17 7.72 -9.46
CA GLY A 172 8.27 8.97 -10.23
C GLY A 172 9.17 8.87 -11.47
N HIS A 173 9.36 7.68 -12.04
CA HIS A 173 10.19 7.50 -13.23
C HIS A 173 9.36 7.48 -14.53
N SER A 174 10.00 7.83 -15.67
CA SER A 174 9.34 7.72 -16.97
C SER A 174 9.02 6.26 -17.32
N TYR A 175 8.03 6.08 -18.21
CA TYR A 175 7.62 4.74 -18.67
C TYR A 175 8.78 3.97 -19.27
N GLU A 176 9.59 4.62 -20.12
CA GLU A 176 10.72 3.99 -20.81
C GLU A 176 11.75 3.45 -19.81
N LYS A 177 12.04 4.23 -18.75
CA LYS A 177 12.97 3.82 -17.69
C LYS A 177 12.43 2.62 -16.92
N VAL A 178 11.19 2.67 -16.47
CA VAL A 178 10.56 1.58 -15.72
C VAL A 178 10.48 0.31 -16.58
N LYS A 179 10.11 0.44 -17.85
CA LYS A 179 10.06 -0.67 -18.81
C LYS A 179 11.45 -1.28 -19.06
N ALA A 180 12.47 -0.46 -19.22
CA ALA A 180 13.84 -0.95 -19.45
C ALA A 180 14.39 -1.70 -18.23
N GLN A 181 14.08 -1.27 -17.01
CA GLN A 181 14.57 -1.88 -15.78
C GLN A 181 13.74 -3.10 -15.35
N ASN A 182 12.41 -3.03 -15.47
CA ASN A 182 11.48 -3.99 -14.86
C ASN A 182 10.40 -4.51 -15.84
N GLY A 183 10.62 -4.41 -17.16
CA GLY A 183 9.59 -4.68 -18.17
C GLY A 183 8.95 -6.07 -18.09
N LYS A 184 9.69 -7.08 -17.60
CA LYS A 184 9.13 -8.44 -17.42
C LYS A 184 8.12 -8.56 -16.28
N VAL A 185 8.18 -7.65 -15.32
CA VAL A 185 7.38 -7.71 -14.08
C VAL A 185 6.29 -6.64 -14.06
N LEU A 186 6.37 -5.64 -14.96
CA LEU A 186 5.34 -4.58 -15.05
C LEU A 186 3.95 -5.13 -15.34
N ASP A 187 3.86 -6.21 -16.10
CA ASP A 187 2.58 -6.85 -16.43
C ASP A 187 2.01 -7.64 -15.24
N GLU A 188 2.82 -7.92 -14.23
CA GLU A 188 2.44 -8.70 -13.04
C GLU A 188 2.05 -7.83 -11.85
N VAL A 189 2.45 -6.54 -11.85
CA VAL A 189 2.21 -5.60 -10.73
C VAL A 189 1.26 -4.50 -11.14
N ILE A 190 0.57 -3.92 -10.17
CA ILE A 190 -0.18 -2.67 -10.36
C ILE A 190 0.79 -1.52 -10.13
N TYR A 191 1.26 -0.89 -11.22
CA TYR A 191 2.15 0.26 -11.12
C TYR A 191 1.37 1.57 -11.31
N MET A 192 1.57 2.53 -10.41
CA MET A 192 0.98 3.87 -10.46
C MET A 192 2.10 4.90 -10.61
N PRO A 193 2.26 5.51 -11.81
CA PRO A 193 3.24 6.57 -12.00
C PRO A 193 2.86 7.82 -11.22
N ILE A 194 3.88 8.51 -10.70
CA ILE A 194 3.76 9.84 -10.10
C ILE A 194 4.33 10.85 -11.10
N VAL A 195 3.50 11.81 -11.52
CA VAL A 195 3.91 12.89 -12.43
C VAL A 195 3.77 14.24 -11.72
N ASN A 196 4.88 14.97 -11.58
CA ASN A 196 4.84 16.31 -11.04
C ASN A 196 4.55 17.31 -12.17
N LEU A 197 3.34 17.86 -12.20
CA LEU A 197 2.86 18.76 -13.25
C LEU A 197 3.61 20.11 -13.31
N ASN A 198 4.43 20.43 -12.32
CA ASN A 198 5.31 21.60 -12.36
C ASN A 198 6.66 21.35 -13.06
N ASN A 199 6.96 20.11 -13.43
CA ASN A 199 8.16 19.77 -14.18
C ASN A 199 8.00 20.18 -15.66
N LYS A 200 9.09 20.61 -16.28
CA LYS A 200 9.10 21.04 -17.69
C LYS A 200 8.78 19.91 -18.68
N ASP A 201 9.01 18.67 -18.26
CA ASP A 201 8.80 17.43 -19.03
C ASP A 201 7.53 16.68 -18.61
N ALA A 202 6.67 17.32 -17.81
CA ALA A 202 5.46 16.68 -17.26
C ALA A 202 4.52 16.15 -18.37
N GLU A 203 4.30 16.94 -19.44
CA GLU A 203 3.45 16.56 -20.56
C GLU A 203 4.00 15.31 -21.28
N ALA A 204 5.30 15.30 -21.59
CA ALA A 204 5.94 14.15 -22.21
C ALA A 204 5.90 12.88 -21.32
N GLN A 205 6.05 13.05 -19.98
CA GLN A 205 5.89 11.94 -19.05
C GLN A 205 4.47 11.42 -19.00
N LEU A 206 3.47 12.33 -19.00
CA LEU A 206 2.05 11.95 -19.06
C LEU A 206 1.74 11.18 -20.33
N ASP A 207 2.15 11.67 -21.49
CA ASP A 207 1.90 11.03 -22.78
C ASP A 207 2.50 9.63 -22.84
N GLY A 208 3.74 9.45 -22.36
CA GLY A 208 4.38 8.14 -22.26
C GLY A 208 3.59 7.16 -21.39
N TRP A 209 3.12 7.61 -20.24
CA TRP A 209 2.33 6.77 -19.34
C TRP A 209 0.90 6.52 -19.85
N LEU A 210 0.23 7.50 -20.47
CA LEU A 210 -1.10 7.32 -21.05
C LEU A 210 -1.08 6.30 -22.18
N ALA A 211 -0.01 6.28 -22.99
CA ALA A 211 0.18 5.26 -24.03
C ALA A 211 0.29 3.84 -23.43
N ALA A 212 0.85 3.72 -22.23
CA ALA A 212 0.95 2.45 -21.50
C ALA A 212 -0.35 2.04 -20.77
N LYS A 213 -1.34 2.94 -20.72
CA LYS A 213 -2.67 2.71 -20.08
C LYS A 213 -2.57 2.22 -18.64
N PRO A 214 -1.88 2.91 -17.74
CA PRO A 214 -1.85 2.54 -16.33
C PRO A 214 -3.25 2.61 -15.72
N VAL A 215 -3.49 1.84 -14.67
CA VAL A 215 -4.79 1.84 -13.99
C VAL A 215 -5.09 3.16 -13.27
N ALA A 216 -4.04 3.86 -12.83
CA ALA A 216 -4.11 5.17 -12.21
C ALA A 216 -2.80 5.93 -12.41
N ILE A 217 -2.86 7.26 -12.35
CA ILE A 217 -1.70 8.17 -12.34
C ILE A 217 -1.89 9.11 -11.15
N GLU A 218 -0.85 9.28 -10.33
CA GLU A 218 -0.81 10.31 -9.31
C GLU A 218 -0.20 11.59 -9.89
N CYS A 219 -0.98 12.67 -9.94
CA CYS A 219 -0.52 13.97 -10.38
C CYS A 219 -0.24 14.87 -9.19
N CYS A 220 1.00 15.34 -9.06
CA CYS A 220 1.41 16.29 -8.03
C CYS A 220 1.44 17.69 -8.57
N ILE A 221 0.76 18.63 -7.88
CA ILE A 221 0.80 20.06 -8.18
C ILE A 221 1.35 20.78 -6.96
N SER A 222 2.56 21.35 -7.06
CA SER A 222 3.18 22.07 -5.95
C SER A 222 2.81 23.54 -5.89
N LYS A 223 2.30 24.10 -7.01
CA LYS A 223 1.80 25.49 -7.10
C LYS A 223 0.47 25.47 -7.83
N TYR A 224 -0.58 25.85 -7.14
CA TYR A 224 -1.87 26.09 -7.76
C TYR A 224 -1.85 27.50 -8.39
N THR A 225 -1.96 27.58 -9.72
CA THR A 225 -2.25 28.81 -10.43
C THR A 225 -3.73 28.78 -10.80
N PRO A 226 -4.54 29.81 -10.44
CA PRO A 226 -5.98 29.83 -10.74
C PRO A 226 -6.34 29.84 -12.23
N GLU A 227 -5.36 29.82 -13.11
CA GLU A 227 -5.52 29.98 -14.56
C GLU A 227 -5.43 28.65 -15.33
N VAL A 228 -5.49 27.50 -14.63
CA VAL A 228 -5.52 26.18 -15.27
C VAL A 228 -6.88 25.54 -15.13
#